data_74a0a0ad9f107e26aef6cf13f1e6c1b8
#
_entry.id   74a0a0ad9f107e26aef6cf13f1e6c1b8
#
_cell.length_a   1.000
_cell.length_b   1.000
_cell.length_c   1.000
_cell.angle_alpha   90.00
_cell.angle_beta   90.00
_cell.angle_gamma   90.00
#
_symmetry.space_group_name_H-M   'P 1'
#
loop_
_entity.id
_entity.type
_entity.pdbx_description
1 polymer ?
#
loop_
_entity_poly.entity_id
_entity_poly.type
_entity_poly.pdbx_seq_one_letter_code
_entity_poly.pdbx_strand_id
1 'polypeptide(L)'
;MTWLFAALALAAISGMAAEQYGVEGSTQSTVRVLIYEDLQCPDCADFRSMLDQQLLPRYAATVRFEHRDFPLAKHAWARKAATAARYLEEAQPGLGVSYRKYALANLRAINVDNFNQRLSDFAKGHGLDPAQAVAALDDQRLAALVENDYQDGVARGIAKTPTVLVNGRPFIVTFAFEDVAKAIDAELAASQ
;
A
#
# COMPACT_ATOMS: atom_id res chain seq x y z
N MET A 1 12.83 42.54 -10.91
CA MET A 1 13.41 41.38 -10.16
C MET A 1 12.36 40.79 -9.25
N THR A 2 11.35 39.99 -9.77
CA THR A 2 10.25 39.41 -8.93
C THR A 2 9.59 38.22 -9.60
N TRP A 3 10.37 37.22 -10.04
CA TRP A 3 9.76 36.00 -10.67
C TRP A 3 10.43 34.66 -10.27
N LEU A 4 11.13 34.58 -9.13
CA LEU A 4 11.89 33.39 -8.75
C LEU A 4 11.32 32.58 -7.54
N PHE A 5 10.21 33.02 -6.92
CA PHE A 5 9.73 32.35 -5.69
C PHE A 5 8.51 31.42 -5.88
N ALA A 6 7.87 31.41 -7.05
CA ALA A 6 6.68 30.58 -7.27
C ALA A 6 6.96 29.11 -7.61
N ALA A 7 8.14 28.78 -8.14
CA ALA A 7 8.46 27.41 -8.59
C ALA A 7 8.86 26.45 -7.45
N LEU A 8 9.35 26.95 -6.31
CA LEU A 8 9.79 26.09 -5.20
C LEU A 8 8.63 25.51 -4.37
N ALA A 9 7.50 26.21 -4.32
CA ALA A 9 6.35 25.77 -3.50
C ALA A 9 5.61 24.55 -4.09
N LEU A 10 5.57 24.43 -5.43
CA LEU A 10 4.86 23.31 -6.09
C LEU A 10 5.60 21.95 -5.96
N ALA A 11 6.93 21.99 -5.93
CA ALA A 11 7.74 20.77 -5.79
C ALA A 11 7.64 20.17 -4.38
N ALA A 12 7.49 21.00 -3.34
CA ALA A 12 7.36 20.55 -1.95
C ALA A 12 6.02 19.84 -1.69
N ILE A 13 4.93 20.28 -2.33
CA ILE A 13 3.59 19.68 -2.17
C ILE A 13 3.53 18.30 -2.83
N SER A 14 4.17 18.11 -3.98
CA SER A 14 4.24 16.81 -4.67
C SER A 14 5.04 15.78 -3.87
N GLY A 15 6.11 16.16 -3.20
CA GLY A 15 6.92 15.28 -2.35
C GLY A 15 6.14 14.79 -1.12
N MET A 16 5.38 15.65 -0.46
CA MET A 16 4.60 15.29 0.73
C MET A 16 3.45 14.33 0.42
N ALA A 17 2.78 14.47 -0.74
CA ALA A 17 1.70 13.57 -1.13
C ALA A 17 2.21 12.15 -1.45
N ALA A 18 3.41 12.01 -2.04
CA ALA A 18 4.03 10.72 -2.30
C ALA A 18 4.47 10.00 -1.00
N GLU A 19 4.84 10.74 0.05
CA GLU A 19 5.23 10.18 1.35
C GLU A 19 4.06 9.64 2.19
N GLN A 20 2.83 10.02 1.87
CA GLN A 20 1.63 9.61 2.61
C GLN A 20 0.83 8.49 1.95
N TYR A 21 1.21 8.07 0.73
CA TYR A 21 0.50 7.00 0.01
C TYR A 21 0.56 5.67 0.78
N GLY A 22 -0.62 5.06 0.93
CA GLY A 22 -0.74 3.73 1.53
C GLY A 22 -0.25 3.68 2.99
N VAL A 23 -0.47 4.74 3.77
CA VAL A 23 -0.06 4.80 5.18
C VAL A 23 -1.26 4.57 6.09
N GLU A 24 -1.08 3.68 7.06
CA GLU A 24 -1.98 3.50 8.20
C GLU A 24 -1.24 3.75 9.51
N GLY A 25 -1.97 4.21 10.53
CA GLY A 25 -1.39 4.52 11.84
C GLY A 25 -0.74 5.90 11.92
N SER A 26 0.28 6.03 12.77
CA SER A 26 0.91 7.31 13.08
C SER A 26 1.86 7.76 11.98
N THR A 27 1.51 8.83 11.26
CA THR A 27 2.35 9.40 10.19
C THR A 27 3.66 10.03 10.69
N GLN A 28 3.76 10.31 11.99
CA GLN A 28 4.91 10.97 12.62
C GLN A 28 5.86 9.99 13.33
N SER A 29 5.51 8.69 13.39
CA SER A 29 6.32 7.71 14.08
C SER A 29 7.66 7.46 13.40
N THR A 30 8.71 7.34 14.20
CA THR A 30 10.04 6.85 13.77
C THR A 30 10.08 5.32 13.67
N VAL A 31 9.13 4.61 14.30
CA VAL A 31 8.97 3.16 14.14
C VAL A 31 8.10 2.90 12.91
N ARG A 32 8.74 2.36 11.87
CA ARG A 32 8.12 2.13 10.56
C ARG A 32 8.01 0.64 10.26
N VAL A 33 6.84 0.25 9.80
CA VAL A 33 6.55 -1.11 9.31
C VAL A 33 6.26 -1.01 7.82
N LEU A 34 7.25 -1.37 6.98
CA LEU A 34 7.07 -1.43 5.52
C LEU A 34 6.46 -2.79 5.15
N ILE A 35 5.43 -2.78 4.33
CA ILE A 35 4.65 -3.95 3.94
C ILE A 35 4.70 -4.08 2.42
N TYR A 36 5.58 -4.97 1.91
CA TYR A 36 5.60 -5.32 0.49
C TYR A 36 4.54 -6.38 0.25
N GLU A 37 3.52 -6.02 -0.51
CA GLU A 37 2.34 -6.87 -0.71
C GLU A 37 1.89 -6.94 -2.17
N ASP A 38 1.19 -8.01 -2.46
CA ASP A 38 0.54 -8.28 -3.73
C ASP A 38 -0.95 -8.47 -3.48
N LEU A 39 -1.78 -7.65 -4.12
CA LEU A 39 -3.23 -7.62 -3.88
C LEU A 39 -3.99 -8.83 -4.44
N GLN A 40 -3.28 -9.76 -5.08
CA GLN A 40 -3.81 -11.05 -5.53
C GLN A 40 -3.19 -12.23 -4.74
N CYS A 41 -2.35 -11.96 -3.74
CA CYS A 41 -1.66 -13.00 -2.97
C CYS A 41 -2.51 -13.45 -1.76
N PRO A 42 -2.80 -14.76 -1.62
CA PRO A 42 -3.54 -15.28 -0.45
C PRO A 42 -2.83 -15.00 0.88
N ASP A 43 -1.50 -15.21 0.94
CA ASP A 43 -0.74 -14.95 2.17
C ASP A 43 -0.78 -13.45 2.56
N CYS A 44 -0.93 -12.53 1.59
CA CYS A 44 -1.15 -11.11 1.87
C CYS A 44 -2.55 -10.84 2.45
N ALA A 45 -3.56 -11.62 2.07
CA ALA A 45 -4.89 -11.52 2.67
C ALA A 45 -4.87 -11.99 4.14
N ASP A 46 -4.14 -13.06 4.44
CA ASP A 46 -3.96 -13.54 5.81
C ASP A 46 -3.21 -12.51 6.65
N PHE A 47 -2.13 -11.92 6.11
CA PHE A 47 -1.43 -10.82 6.79
C PHE A 47 -2.33 -9.59 6.97
N ARG A 48 -3.14 -9.21 5.97
CA ARG A 48 -4.09 -8.10 6.10
C ARG A 48 -5.07 -8.33 7.26
N SER A 49 -5.54 -9.56 7.43
CA SER A 49 -6.40 -9.94 8.55
C SER A 49 -5.68 -9.75 9.90
N MET A 50 -4.43 -10.19 10.01
CA MET A 50 -3.59 -9.98 11.19
C MET A 50 -3.38 -8.48 11.47
N LEU A 51 -3.08 -7.70 10.43
CA LEU A 51 -2.87 -6.25 10.53
C LEU A 51 -4.12 -5.56 11.06
N ASP A 52 -5.30 -5.86 10.49
CA ASP A 52 -6.57 -5.23 10.89
C ASP A 52 -7.02 -5.64 12.29
N GLN A 53 -6.85 -6.92 12.66
CA GLN A 53 -7.41 -7.47 13.89
C GLN A 53 -6.47 -7.37 15.09
N GLN A 54 -5.16 -7.26 14.87
CA GLN A 54 -4.18 -7.35 15.94
C GLN A 54 -3.16 -6.20 15.96
N LEU A 55 -2.50 -5.90 14.82
CA LEU A 55 -1.44 -4.90 14.79
C LEU A 55 -1.97 -3.46 14.87
N LEU A 56 -2.92 -3.09 14.02
CA LEU A 56 -3.49 -1.73 14.05
C LEU A 56 -4.19 -1.40 15.36
N PRO A 57 -5.04 -2.27 15.96
CA PRO A 57 -5.64 -1.98 17.25
C PRO A 57 -4.63 -1.70 18.36
N ARG A 58 -3.46 -2.36 18.31
CA ARG A 58 -2.42 -2.19 19.32
C ARG A 58 -1.46 -1.04 19.03
N TYR A 59 -1.12 -0.79 17.79
CA TYR A 59 0.03 0.04 17.43
C TYR A 59 -0.27 1.26 16.56
N ALA A 60 -1.50 1.45 16.05
CA ALA A 60 -1.80 2.54 15.13
C ALA A 60 -1.49 3.94 15.70
N ALA A 61 -1.56 4.14 17.03
CA ALA A 61 -1.24 5.41 17.65
C ALA A 61 0.28 5.72 17.68
N THR A 62 1.14 4.70 17.59
CA THR A 62 2.58 4.80 17.85
C THR A 62 3.48 4.30 16.73
N VAL A 63 2.91 3.64 15.71
CA VAL A 63 3.65 3.01 14.61
C VAL A 63 3.10 3.48 13.27
N ARG A 64 3.98 3.68 12.30
CA ARG A 64 3.67 3.99 10.92
C ARG A 64 3.73 2.72 10.08
N PHE A 65 2.59 2.28 9.55
CA PHE A 65 2.47 1.16 8.61
C PHE A 65 2.42 1.71 7.18
N GLU A 66 3.33 1.26 6.32
CA GLU A 66 3.48 1.75 4.94
C GLU A 66 3.35 0.61 3.94
N HIS A 67 2.35 0.68 3.09
CA HIS A 67 2.12 -0.29 2.02
C HIS A 67 3.01 0.01 0.81
N ARG A 68 3.67 -1.03 0.30
CA ARG A 68 4.50 -1.02 -0.90
C ARG A 68 3.97 -2.03 -1.91
N ASP A 69 3.85 -1.61 -3.15
CA ASP A 69 3.35 -2.46 -4.22
C ASP A 69 4.43 -3.46 -4.67
N PHE A 70 4.15 -4.75 -4.54
CA PHE A 70 5.06 -5.81 -5.01
C PHE A 70 4.30 -6.89 -5.78
N PRO A 71 3.69 -6.54 -6.95
CA PRO A 71 2.88 -7.47 -7.73
C PRO A 71 3.75 -8.54 -8.36
N LEU A 72 3.50 -9.82 -8.01
CA LEU A 72 4.22 -10.97 -8.50
C LEU A 72 3.81 -11.29 -9.94
N ALA A 73 4.75 -11.65 -10.80
CA ALA A 73 4.50 -11.93 -12.22
C ALA A 73 3.48 -13.05 -12.47
N LYS A 74 3.33 -13.99 -11.54
CA LYS A 74 2.35 -15.09 -11.61
C LYS A 74 0.90 -14.65 -11.36
N HIS A 75 0.68 -13.45 -10.84
CA HIS A 75 -0.63 -12.94 -10.44
C HIS A 75 -1.17 -11.97 -11.50
N ALA A 76 -2.11 -12.45 -12.30
CA ALA A 76 -2.51 -11.82 -13.56
C ALA A 76 -3.14 -10.42 -13.42
N TRP A 77 -3.80 -10.10 -12.30
CA TRP A 77 -4.42 -8.79 -12.08
C TRP A 77 -3.78 -7.97 -10.94
N ALA A 78 -2.74 -8.50 -10.28
CA ALA A 78 -2.11 -7.83 -9.14
C ALA A 78 -1.58 -6.42 -9.49
N ARG A 79 -0.90 -6.27 -10.65
CA ARG A 79 -0.38 -4.97 -11.10
C ARG A 79 -1.50 -3.96 -11.38
N LYS A 80 -2.59 -4.39 -12.00
CA LYS A 80 -3.78 -3.54 -12.19
C LYS A 80 -4.40 -3.12 -10.87
N ALA A 81 -4.47 -4.04 -9.90
CA ALA A 81 -4.99 -3.72 -8.56
C ALA A 81 -4.11 -2.69 -7.83
N ALA A 82 -2.79 -2.82 -7.91
CA ALA A 82 -1.87 -1.83 -7.36
C ALA A 82 -2.06 -0.45 -8.03
N THR A 83 -2.16 -0.40 -9.37
CA THR A 83 -2.42 0.84 -10.11
C THR A 83 -3.77 1.46 -9.71
N ALA A 84 -4.82 0.63 -9.57
CA ALA A 84 -6.13 1.10 -9.12
C ALA A 84 -6.08 1.69 -7.69
N ALA A 85 -5.34 1.05 -6.76
CA ALA A 85 -5.16 1.56 -5.41
C ALA A 85 -4.48 2.93 -5.41
N ARG A 86 -3.49 3.15 -6.31
CA ARG A 86 -2.83 4.45 -6.51
C ARG A 86 -3.80 5.53 -6.96
N TYR A 87 -4.57 5.24 -8.02
CA TYR A 87 -5.59 6.16 -8.51
C TYR A 87 -6.62 6.53 -7.43
N LEU A 88 -7.13 5.54 -6.71
CA LEU A 88 -8.15 5.73 -5.69
C LEU A 88 -7.64 6.58 -4.51
N GLU A 89 -6.37 6.41 -4.12
CA GLU A 89 -5.75 7.24 -3.08
C GLU A 89 -5.59 8.69 -3.51
N GLU A 90 -5.23 8.95 -4.78
CA GLU A 90 -5.15 10.31 -5.33
C GLU A 90 -6.53 10.96 -5.45
N ALA A 91 -7.55 10.18 -5.82
CA ALA A 91 -8.91 10.67 -5.94
C ALA A 91 -9.51 11.02 -4.56
N GLN A 92 -9.21 10.21 -3.55
CA GLN A 92 -9.70 10.41 -2.19
C GLN A 92 -8.74 9.79 -1.17
N PRO A 93 -8.13 10.58 -0.26
CA PRO A 93 -7.21 10.08 0.76
C PRO A 93 -7.82 8.94 1.59
N GLY A 94 -7.05 7.84 1.76
CA GLY A 94 -7.46 6.63 2.46
C GLY A 94 -8.28 5.63 1.63
N LEU A 95 -8.73 6.03 0.42
CA LEU A 95 -9.50 5.13 -0.43
C LEU A 95 -8.62 4.05 -1.06
N GLY A 96 -7.36 4.33 -1.32
CA GLY A 96 -6.39 3.34 -1.78
C GLY A 96 -6.18 2.21 -0.77
N VAL A 97 -6.07 2.55 0.52
CA VAL A 97 -6.02 1.55 1.61
C VAL A 97 -7.33 0.75 1.68
N SER A 98 -8.47 1.42 1.57
CA SER A 98 -9.80 0.77 1.55
C SER A 98 -9.91 -0.22 0.38
N TYR A 99 -9.39 0.14 -0.80
CA TYR A 99 -9.39 -0.74 -1.95
C TYR A 99 -8.43 -1.94 -1.78
N ARG A 100 -7.26 -1.76 -1.15
CA ARG A 100 -6.36 -2.87 -0.79
C ARG A 100 -7.08 -3.90 0.08
N LYS A 101 -7.79 -3.45 1.12
CA LYS A 101 -8.63 -4.31 1.97
C LYS A 101 -9.70 -5.04 1.17
N TYR A 102 -10.42 -4.30 0.30
CA TYR A 102 -11.45 -4.88 -0.57
C TYR A 102 -10.89 -5.96 -1.50
N ALA A 103 -9.78 -5.69 -2.19
CA ALA A 103 -9.18 -6.63 -3.13
C ALA A 103 -8.73 -7.92 -2.42
N LEU A 104 -8.02 -7.80 -1.30
CA LEU A 104 -7.55 -8.94 -0.50
C LEU A 104 -8.71 -9.75 0.11
N ALA A 105 -9.79 -9.10 0.54
CA ALA A 105 -10.98 -9.78 1.06
C ALA A 105 -11.78 -10.52 -0.03
N ASN A 106 -11.61 -10.16 -1.30
CA ASN A 106 -12.39 -10.69 -2.42
C ASN A 106 -11.57 -11.52 -3.41
N LEU A 107 -10.43 -12.07 -3.01
CA LEU A 107 -9.49 -12.81 -3.88
C LEU A 107 -10.17 -13.91 -4.72
N ARG A 108 -11.13 -14.63 -4.12
CA ARG A 108 -11.85 -15.72 -4.81
C ARG A 108 -12.93 -15.24 -5.77
N ALA A 109 -13.39 -13.99 -5.60
CA ALA A 109 -14.46 -13.40 -6.40
C ALA A 109 -13.93 -12.52 -7.55
N ILE A 110 -12.66 -12.10 -7.49
CA ILE A 110 -11.99 -11.28 -8.50
C ILE A 110 -11.14 -12.15 -9.41
N ASN A 111 -11.29 -11.97 -10.73
CA ASN A 111 -10.49 -12.62 -11.75
C ASN A 111 -10.23 -11.64 -12.92
N VAL A 112 -9.46 -12.05 -13.93
CA VAL A 112 -9.08 -11.18 -15.05
C VAL A 112 -10.28 -10.69 -15.86
N ASP A 113 -11.34 -11.50 -15.96
CA ASP A 113 -12.50 -11.18 -16.80
C ASP A 113 -13.42 -10.16 -16.12
N ASN A 114 -13.52 -10.20 -14.79
CA ASN A 114 -14.41 -9.32 -14.02
C ASN A 114 -13.69 -8.17 -13.30
N PHE A 115 -12.36 -8.07 -13.37
CA PHE A 115 -11.58 -7.10 -12.62
C PHE A 115 -12.05 -5.66 -12.85
N ASN A 116 -12.23 -5.25 -14.12
CA ASN A 116 -12.65 -3.90 -14.46
C ASN A 116 -14.05 -3.60 -13.91
N GLN A 117 -14.97 -4.57 -13.96
CA GLN A 117 -16.31 -4.42 -13.40
C GLN A 117 -16.25 -4.27 -11.88
N ARG A 118 -15.44 -5.09 -11.19
CA ARG A 118 -15.26 -5.01 -9.73
C ARG A 118 -14.67 -3.67 -9.29
N LEU A 119 -13.71 -3.14 -10.04
CA LEU A 119 -13.14 -1.80 -9.81
C LEU A 119 -14.21 -0.71 -10.04
N SER A 120 -14.98 -0.80 -11.13
CA SER A 120 -16.10 0.12 -11.42
C SER A 120 -17.12 0.15 -10.29
N ASP A 121 -17.54 -1.02 -9.81
CA ASP A 121 -18.50 -1.15 -8.72
C ASP A 121 -17.97 -0.55 -7.42
N PHE A 122 -16.69 -0.80 -7.12
CA PHE A 122 -16.04 -0.21 -5.95
C PHE A 122 -15.96 1.32 -6.06
N ALA A 123 -15.52 1.87 -7.18
CA ALA A 123 -15.42 3.32 -7.41
C ALA A 123 -16.79 4.00 -7.30
N LYS A 124 -17.82 3.41 -7.95
CA LYS A 124 -19.21 3.89 -7.87
C LYS A 124 -19.74 3.90 -6.43
N GLY A 125 -19.45 2.84 -5.67
CA GLY A 125 -19.86 2.74 -4.26
C GLY A 125 -19.25 3.83 -3.37
N HIS A 126 -18.16 4.46 -3.81
CA HIS A 126 -17.48 5.56 -3.12
C HIS A 126 -17.66 6.93 -3.79
N GLY A 127 -18.64 7.05 -4.71
CA GLY A 127 -18.97 8.32 -5.35
C GLY A 127 -18.00 8.79 -6.43
N LEU A 128 -17.12 7.92 -6.91
CA LEU A 128 -16.20 8.20 -8.02
C LEU A 128 -16.79 7.77 -9.36
N ASP A 129 -16.30 8.39 -10.46
CA ASP A 129 -16.66 7.97 -11.81
C ASP A 129 -16.03 6.60 -12.14
N PRO A 130 -16.85 5.56 -12.39
CA PRO A 130 -16.35 4.22 -12.71
C PRO A 130 -15.52 4.15 -13.98
N ALA A 131 -15.85 4.96 -14.99
CA ALA A 131 -15.13 4.98 -16.26
C ALA A 131 -13.71 5.56 -16.08
N GLN A 132 -13.58 6.61 -15.27
CA GLN A 132 -12.27 7.18 -14.92
C GLN A 132 -11.42 6.19 -14.12
N ALA A 133 -12.01 5.46 -13.19
CA ALA A 133 -11.29 4.46 -12.40
C ALA A 133 -10.72 3.33 -13.29
N VAL A 134 -11.48 2.89 -14.29
CA VAL A 134 -11.00 1.88 -15.25
C VAL A 134 -9.96 2.47 -16.21
N ALA A 135 -10.16 3.69 -16.71
CA ALA A 135 -9.20 4.36 -17.60
C ALA A 135 -7.84 4.60 -16.90
N ALA A 136 -7.84 4.83 -15.59
CA ALA A 136 -6.63 5.03 -14.79
C ALA A 136 -5.71 3.79 -14.75
N LEU A 137 -6.19 2.60 -15.11
CA LEU A 137 -5.36 1.40 -15.23
C LEU A 137 -4.29 1.51 -16.32
N ASP A 138 -4.51 2.39 -17.31
CA ASP A 138 -3.58 2.65 -18.42
C ASP A 138 -2.72 3.91 -18.18
N ASP A 139 -2.85 4.57 -17.01
CA ASP A 139 -2.02 5.72 -16.63
C ASP A 139 -0.58 5.28 -16.36
N GLN A 140 0.33 5.69 -17.27
CA GLN A 140 1.75 5.36 -17.20
C GLN A 140 2.44 5.93 -15.96
N ARG A 141 1.97 7.06 -15.44
CA ARG A 141 2.50 7.67 -14.23
C ARG A 141 2.19 6.79 -12.99
N LEU A 142 0.95 6.32 -12.88
CA LEU A 142 0.56 5.41 -11.80
C LEU A 142 1.27 4.06 -11.92
N ALA A 143 1.40 3.53 -13.14
CA ALA A 143 2.16 2.31 -13.40
C ALA A 143 3.63 2.47 -13.01
N ALA A 144 4.25 3.62 -13.26
CA ALA A 144 5.62 3.91 -12.84
C ALA A 144 5.76 3.97 -11.30
N LEU A 145 4.77 4.47 -10.56
CA LEU A 145 4.80 4.44 -9.09
C LEU A 145 4.77 3.00 -8.55
N VAL A 146 3.95 2.13 -9.14
CA VAL A 146 3.92 0.70 -8.79
C VAL A 146 5.27 0.05 -9.10
N GLU A 147 5.84 0.36 -10.27
CA GLU A 147 7.15 -0.18 -10.67
C GLU A 147 8.28 0.29 -9.74
N ASN A 148 8.26 1.55 -9.30
CA ASN A 148 9.25 2.08 -8.36
C ASN A 148 9.22 1.33 -7.02
N ASP A 149 8.05 1.05 -6.46
CA ASP A 149 7.94 0.23 -5.24
C ASP A 149 8.44 -1.20 -5.48
N TYR A 150 8.10 -1.79 -6.63
CA TYR A 150 8.58 -3.12 -7.01
C TYR A 150 10.11 -3.16 -7.09
N GLN A 151 10.72 -2.19 -7.75
CA GLN A 151 12.18 -2.11 -7.90
C GLN A 151 12.88 -1.80 -6.57
N ASP A 152 12.30 -0.96 -5.70
CA ASP A 152 12.81 -0.77 -4.33
C ASP A 152 12.80 -2.10 -3.56
N GLY A 153 11.73 -2.88 -3.68
CA GLY A 153 11.66 -4.21 -3.08
C GLY A 153 12.73 -5.16 -3.62
N VAL A 154 12.90 -5.21 -4.95
CA VAL A 154 13.95 -6.02 -5.59
C VAL A 154 15.35 -5.62 -5.11
N ALA A 155 15.63 -4.31 -5.02
CA ALA A 155 16.91 -3.80 -4.52
C ALA A 155 17.17 -4.18 -3.05
N ARG A 156 16.11 -4.39 -2.26
CA ARG A 156 16.18 -4.89 -0.87
C ARG A 156 16.26 -6.42 -0.78
N GLY A 157 16.28 -7.13 -1.90
CA GLY A 157 16.29 -8.60 -1.94
C GLY A 157 14.95 -9.26 -1.67
N ILE A 158 13.85 -8.53 -1.78
CA ILE A 158 12.49 -9.07 -1.60
C ILE A 158 12.12 -9.90 -2.83
N ALA A 159 11.65 -11.13 -2.59
CA ALA A 159 11.26 -12.07 -3.64
C ALA A 159 9.90 -12.74 -3.38
N LYS A 160 9.28 -12.47 -2.23
CA LYS A 160 8.01 -13.08 -1.81
C LYS A 160 7.12 -12.06 -1.12
N THR A 161 5.81 -12.29 -1.15
CA THR A 161 4.81 -11.47 -0.47
C THR A 161 3.92 -12.33 0.45
N PRO A 162 3.52 -11.79 1.61
CA PRO A 162 3.96 -10.52 2.16
C PRO A 162 5.41 -10.59 2.64
N THR A 163 6.16 -9.49 2.48
CA THR A 163 7.39 -9.25 3.23
C THR A 163 7.20 -7.98 4.05
N VAL A 164 7.37 -8.11 5.36
CA VAL A 164 7.17 -7.02 6.32
C VAL A 164 8.51 -6.67 6.95
N LEU A 165 8.87 -5.39 6.96
CA LEU A 165 10.11 -4.89 7.55
C LEU A 165 9.79 -3.98 8.73
N VAL A 166 10.11 -4.38 9.96
CA VAL A 166 10.02 -3.52 11.15
C VAL A 166 11.38 -2.82 11.32
N ASN A 167 11.45 -1.53 11.02
CA ASN A 167 12.69 -0.75 10.97
C ASN A 167 13.85 -1.51 10.25
N GLY A 168 13.51 -2.22 9.16
CA GLY A 168 14.46 -3.00 8.37
C GLY A 168 14.60 -4.48 8.74
N ARG A 169 14.07 -4.93 9.90
CA ARG A 169 14.05 -6.35 10.27
C ARG A 169 12.98 -7.11 9.51
N PRO A 170 13.31 -8.14 8.70
CA PRO A 170 12.36 -8.81 7.82
C PRO A 170 11.56 -9.93 8.50
N PHE A 171 10.27 -10.02 8.08
CA PHE A 171 9.35 -11.13 8.32
C PHE A 171 8.76 -11.52 6.96
N ILE A 172 8.87 -12.79 6.56
CA ILE A 172 8.62 -13.21 5.17
C ILE A 172 7.57 -14.31 5.12
N VAL A 173 6.47 -14.08 4.38
CA VAL A 173 5.36 -14.98 4.05
C VAL A 173 4.60 -15.44 5.29
N THR A 174 5.16 -16.34 6.07
CA THR A 174 4.50 -16.91 7.26
C THR A 174 5.27 -16.51 8.51
N PHE A 175 4.60 -15.80 9.39
CA PHE A 175 5.13 -15.38 10.69
C PHE A 175 3.96 -15.15 11.68
N ALA A 176 4.24 -15.29 12.97
CA ALA A 176 3.23 -15.06 13.99
C ALA A 176 3.12 -13.57 14.33
N PHE A 177 1.94 -13.15 14.81
CA PHE A 177 1.73 -11.81 15.35
C PHE A 177 2.76 -11.46 16.44
N GLU A 178 3.04 -12.39 17.34
CA GLU A 178 3.96 -12.20 18.46
C GLU A 178 5.38 -11.85 18.01
N ASP A 179 5.84 -12.40 16.87
CA ASP A 179 7.16 -12.13 16.34
C ASP A 179 7.27 -10.67 15.84
N VAL A 180 6.26 -10.20 15.12
CA VAL A 180 6.17 -8.81 14.63
C VAL A 180 5.97 -7.86 15.80
N ALA A 181 5.06 -8.18 16.72
CA ALA A 181 4.76 -7.38 17.90
C ALA A 181 6.02 -7.18 18.78
N LYS A 182 6.78 -8.26 19.04
CA LYS A 182 8.03 -8.19 19.80
C LYS A 182 9.07 -7.29 19.13
N ALA A 183 9.15 -7.31 17.80
CA ALA A 183 10.06 -6.42 17.07
C ALA A 183 9.61 -4.96 17.18
N ILE A 184 8.32 -4.68 17.03
CA ILE A 184 7.75 -3.33 17.18
C ILE A 184 7.97 -2.83 18.61
N ASP A 185 7.68 -3.64 19.63
CA ASP A 185 7.86 -3.27 21.04
C ASP A 185 9.34 -2.92 21.35
N ALA A 186 10.29 -3.66 20.78
CA ALA A 186 11.71 -3.37 20.94
C ALA A 186 12.13 -2.03 20.28
N GLU A 187 11.61 -1.71 19.10
CA GLU A 187 11.89 -0.44 18.41
C GLU A 187 11.25 0.76 19.13
N LEU A 188 10.03 0.59 19.65
CA LEU A 188 9.37 1.62 20.45
C LEU A 188 10.13 1.91 21.76
N ALA A 189 10.67 0.87 22.41
CA ALA A 189 11.49 1.05 23.61
C ALA A 189 12.83 1.75 23.31
N ALA A 190 13.43 1.50 22.16
CA ALA A 190 14.68 2.14 21.73
C ALA A 190 14.50 3.59 21.26
N SER A 191 13.25 4.03 21.00
CA SER A 191 12.92 5.36 20.50
C SER A 191 12.56 6.36 21.61
N GLN A 192 12.52 5.92 22.87
CA GLN A 192 12.25 6.74 24.07
C GLN A 192 13.54 7.34 24.64
#